data_f0a7e3d3e285bbab7ace3970990e74c8
#
_entry.id   f0a7e3d3e285bbab7ace3970990e74c8
#
_cell.length_a   1.000
_cell.length_b   1.000
_cell.length_c   1.000
_cell.angle_alpha   90.00
_cell.angle_beta   90.00
_cell.angle_gamma   90.00
#
_symmetry.space_group_name_H-M   'P 1'
#
loop_
_entity.id
_entity.type
_entity.pdbx_description
1 polymer ?
#
loop_
_entity_poly.entity_id
_entity_poly.type
_entity_poly.pdbx_seq_one_letter_code
_entity_poly.pdbx_strand_id
1 'polypeptide(L)'
;MRSLLDYDPKVLVAFLKSLEGDRQFSDFLMNNGYRELEALSSAIHSNEAALQWLLDNGYPEFAVLSNAIDGEDAAIAWLDRYHCTFLATFAAACRKETAAIQWFADHDLRLFIMIINEIHHILLYQSWDASDFHKFRRS
;
A
#
# COMPACT_ATOMS: atom_id res chain seq x y z
N MET A 1 -17.19 -0.90 2.81
CA MET A 1 -15.76 -0.76 3.10
C MET A 1 -15.14 0.32 2.22
N ARG A 2 -14.11 0.97 2.73
CA ARG A 2 -13.48 2.05 2.00
C ARG A 2 -12.55 1.52 0.90
N SER A 3 -12.52 2.21 -0.23
CA SER A 3 -11.62 1.91 -1.33
C SER A 3 -10.71 3.12 -1.58
N LEU A 4 -9.55 2.89 -2.19
CA LEU A 4 -8.67 3.98 -2.61
C LEU A 4 -9.31 4.87 -3.68
N LEU A 5 -10.32 4.36 -4.39
CA LEU A 5 -11.09 5.13 -5.36
C LEU A 5 -11.95 6.22 -4.72
N ASP A 6 -12.18 6.15 -3.41
CA ASP A 6 -13.05 7.10 -2.70
C ASP A 6 -12.37 8.45 -2.45
N TYR A 7 -11.08 8.55 -2.71
CA TYR A 7 -10.30 9.74 -2.39
C TYR A 7 -10.10 10.64 -3.59
N ASP A 8 -10.07 11.95 -3.31
CA ASP A 8 -9.75 12.98 -4.29
C ASP A 8 -8.33 12.77 -4.84
N PRO A 9 -8.07 13.06 -6.13
CA PRO A 9 -6.72 12.99 -6.68
C PRO A 9 -5.66 13.73 -5.88
N LYS A 10 -5.98 14.90 -5.32
CA LYS A 10 -5.05 15.65 -4.45
C LYS A 10 -4.63 14.86 -3.22
N VAL A 11 -5.57 14.14 -2.62
CA VAL A 11 -5.32 13.32 -1.44
C VAL A 11 -4.47 12.11 -1.81
N LEU A 12 -4.74 11.51 -2.98
CA LEU A 12 -3.94 10.39 -3.48
C LEU A 12 -2.51 10.82 -3.83
N VAL A 13 -2.33 12.04 -4.33
CA VAL A 13 -0.97 12.59 -4.54
C VAL A 13 -0.26 12.73 -3.20
N ALA A 14 -0.95 13.21 -2.16
CA ALA A 14 -0.37 13.29 -0.81
C ALA A 14 0.00 11.90 -0.28
N PHE A 15 -0.82 10.90 -0.56
CA PHE A 15 -0.52 9.51 -0.21
C PHE A 15 0.75 9.02 -0.92
N LEU A 16 0.85 9.26 -2.23
CA LEU A 16 2.06 8.94 -3.00
C LEU A 16 3.30 9.60 -2.40
N LYS A 17 3.23 10.88 -2.09
CA LYS A 17 4.35 11.62 -1.50
C LYS A 17 4.69 11.08 -0.11
N SER A 18 3.71 10.70 0.68
CA SER A 18 3.93 10.05 1.97
C SER A 18 4.68 8.73 1.82
N LEU A 19 4.31 7.93 0.80
CA LEU A 19 5.03 6.69 0.48
C LEU A 19 6.48 6.96 0.10
N GLU A 20 6.76 8.07 -0.57
CA GLU A 20 8.12 8.50 -0.93
C GLU A 20 8.93 8.99 0.28
N GLY A 21 8.30 9.12 1.44
CA GLY A 21 8.96 9.58 2.66
C GLY A 21 8.89 11.08 2.88
N ASP A 22 8.05 11.80 2.15
CA ASP A 22 7.88 13.25 2.31
C ASP A 22 7.04 13.54 3.54
N ARG A 23 7.68 14.08 4.56
CA ARG A 23 7.08 14.35 5.86
C ARG A 23 5.96 15.38 5.82
N GLN A 24 6.08 16.38 4.97
CA GLN A 24 5.05 17.42 4.83
C GLN A 24 3.73 16.82 4.40
N PHE A 25 3.77 15.85 3.49
CA PHE A 25 2.57 15.19 3.02
C PHE A 25 2.01 14.20 4.03
N SER A 26 2.86 13.52 4.79
CA SER A 26 2.41 12.69 5.93
C SER A 26 1.68 13.56 6.96
N ASP A 27 2.24 14.72 7.31
CA ASP A 27 1.61 15.65 8.23
C ASP A 27 0.30 16.21 7.66
N PHE A 28 0.25 16.49 6.36
CA PHE A 28 -0.97 16.90 5.70
C PHE A 28 -2.10 15.86 5.88
N LEU A 29 -1.80 14.59 5.62
CA LEU A 29 -2.76 13.50 5.79
C LEU A 29 -3.23 13.40 7.24
N MET A 30 -2.31 13.49 8.18
CA MET A 30 -2.63 13.42 9.62
C MET A 30 -3.54 14.55 10.05
N ASN A 31 -3.29 15.77 9.58
CA ASN A 31 -3.94 16.98 10.08
C ASN A 31 -5.21 17.34 9.33
N ASN A 32 -5.52 16.68 8.22
CA ASN A 32 -6.68 17.00 7.38
C ASN A 32 -7.71 15.87 7.31
N GLY A 33 -7.67 14.94 8.24
CA GLY A 33 -8.70 13.90 8.35
C GLY A 33 -8.44 12.66 7.52
N TYR A 34 -7.20 12.42 7.10
CA TYR A 34 -6.79 11.26 6.29
C TYR A 34 -5.78 10.38 7.01
N ARG A 35 -5.94 10.24 8.33
CA ARG A 35 -5.03 9.44 9.16
C ARG A 35 -4.93 7.98 8.68
N GLU A 36 -6.01 7.45 8.12
CA GLU A 36 -6.04 6.08 7.59
C GLU A 36 -5.08 5.90 6.42
N LEU A 37 -4.89 6.93 5.59
CA LEU A 37 -3.92 6.87 4.48
C LEU A 37 -2.49 6.99 4.98
N GLU A 38 -2.25 7.83 5.97
CA GLU A 38 -0.92 7.91 6.59
C GLU A 38 -0.56 6.59 7.27
N ALA A 39 -1.52 5.99 7.99
CA ALA A 39 -1.32 4.70 8.63
C ALA A 39 -1.08 3.59 7.59
N LEU A 40 -1.80 3.62 6.47
CA LEU A 40 -1.58 2.67 5.37
C LEU A 40 -0.16 2.83 4.80
N SER A 41 0.27 4.07 4.56
CA SER A 41 1.63 4.36 4.11
C SER A 41 2.67 3.77 5.06
N SER A 42 2.51 4.00 6.36
CA SER A 42 3.42 3.48 7.38
C SER A 42 3.38 1.95 7.46
N ALA A 43 2.20 1.35 7.34
CA ALA A 43 2.07 -0.11 7.34
C ALA A 43 2.77 -0.74 6.14
N ILE A 44 2.69 -0.12 4.96
CA ILE A 44 3.41 -0.56 3.76
C ILE A 44 4.93 -0.51 4.00
N HIS A 45 5.39 0.46 4.80
CA HIS A 45 6.78 0.54 5.25
C HIS A 45 7.11 -0.40 6.42
N SER A 46 6.25 -1.40 6.68
CA SER A 46 6.43 -2.43 7.70
C SER A 46 6.28 -1.95 9.13
N ASN A 47 5.52 -0.89 9.37
CA ASN A 47 5.23 -0.40 10.71
C ASN A 47 4.03 -1.17 11.28
N GLU A 48 4.29 -2.06 12.24
CA GLU A 48 3.25 -2.89 12.86
C GLU A 48 2.25 -2.08 13.69
N ALA A 49 2.71 -1.01 14.33
CA ALA A 49 1.84 -0.16 15.12
C ALA A 49 0.81 0.55 14.22
N ALA A 50 1.22 0.94 13.02
CA ALA A 50 0.31 1.53 12.03
C ALA A 50 -0.74 0.52 11.56
N LEU A 51 -0.31 -0.72 11.33
CA LEU A 51 -1.22 -1.81 10.96
C LEU A 51 -2.27 -2.02 12.05
N GLN A 52 -1.84 -2.07 13.30
CA GLN A 52 -2.74 -2.24 14.44
C GLN A 52 -3.69 -1.05 14.57
N TRP A 53 -3.20 0.16 14.34
CA TRP A 53 -4.03 1.36 14.35
C TRP A 53 -5.18 1.26 13.34
N LEU A 54 -4.90 0.77 12.13
CA LEU A 54 -5.93 0.57 11.10
C LEU A 54 -7.01 -0.40 11.58
N LEU A 55 -6.61 -1.50 12.22
CA LEU A 55 -7.55 -2.48 12.75
C LEU A 55 -8.39 -1.88 13.88
N ASP A 56 -7.76 -1.15 14.78
CA ASP A 56 -8.42 -0.59 15.98
C ASP A 56 -9.37 0.56 15.64
N ASN A 57 -9.16 1.22 14.50
CA ASN A 57 -9.91 2.41 14.11
C ASN A 57 -10.92 2.16 12.99
N GLY A 58 -11.19 0.91 12.66
CA GLY A 58 -12.26 0.56 11.73
C GLY A 58 -11.87 0.58 10.25
N TYR A 59 -10.61 0.37 9.95
CA TYR A 59 -10.10 0.26 8.58
C TYR A 59 -9.46 -1.11 8.33
N PRO A 60 -10.18 -2.22 8.60
CA PRO A 60 -9.61 -3.55 8.39
C PRO A 60 -9.22 -3.81 6.95
N GLU A 61 -9.95 -3.24 5.98
CA GLU A 61 -9.67 -3.40 4.56
C GLU A 61 -8.30 -2.83 4.18
N PHE A 62 -7.84 -1.77 4.83
CA PHE A 62 -6.52 -1.20 4.57
C PHE A 62 -5.41 -1.99 5.27
N ALA A 63 -5.68 -2.51 6.47
CA ALA A 63 -4.74 -3.41 7.14
C ALA A 63 -4.52 -4.67 6.31
N VAL A 64 -5.62 -5.27 5.84
CA VAL A 64 -5.56 -6.46 4.98
C VAL A 64 -4.90 -6.14 3.65
N LEU A 65 -5.15 -4.95 3.07
CA LEU A 65 -4.48 -4.51 1.84
C LEU A 65 -2.97 -4.52 2.00
N SER A 66 -2.46 -3.98 3.11
CA SER A 66 -1.02 -3.96 3.38
C SER A 66 -0.45 -5.38 3.42
N ASN A 67 -1.14 -6.31 4.08
CA ASN A 67 -0.72 -7.70 4.15
C ASN A 67 -0.84 -8.42 2.80
N ALA A 68 -1.85 -8.09 2.01
CA ALA A 68 -2.03 -8.66 0.67
C ALA A 68 -0.93 -8.19 -0.29
N ILE A 69 -0.48 -6.93 -0.15
CA ILE A 69 0.66 -6.40 -0.90
C ILE A 69 1.92 -7.22 -0.60
N ASP A 70 2.10 -7.66 0.65
CA ASP A 70 3.21 -8.53 1.05
C ASP A 70 3.03 -9.98 0.60
N GLY A 71 1.90 -10.32 0.00
CA GLY A 71 1.66 -11.65 -0.55
C GLY A 71 1.09 -12.66 0.44
N GLU A 72 0.55 -12.22 1.56
CA GLU A 72 -0.08 -13.12 2.53
C GLU A 72 -1.36 -13.72 1.97
N ASP A 73 -1.42 -15.05 1.88
CA ASP A 73 -2.55 -15.76 1.27
C ASP A 73 -3.87 -15.48 1.98
N ALA A 74 -3.86 -15.41 3.30
CA ALA A 74 -5.05 -15.12 4.09
C ALA A 74 -5.62 -13.72 3.77
N ALA A 75 -4.74 -12.75 3.58
CA ALA A 75 -5.15 -11.38 3.24
C ALA A 75 -5.72 -11.30 1.82
N ILE A 76 -5.08 -11.98 0.87
CA ILE A 76 -5.56 -12.07 -0.51
C ILE A 76 -6.96 -12.69 -0.53
N ALA A 77 -7.16 -13.80 0.18
CA ALA A 77 -8.44 -14.47 0.29
C ALA A 77 -9.51 -13.59 0.94
N TRP A 78 -9.12 -12.79 1.95
CA TRP A 78 -10.03 -11.88 2.64
C TRP A 78 -10.59 -10.82 1.69
N LEU A 79 -9.72 -10.22 0.86
CA LEU A 79 -10.15 -9.21 -0.12
C LEU A 79 -11.15 -9.79 -1.13
N ASP A 80 -10.93 -11.01 -1.59
CA ASP A 80 -11.85 -11.71 -2.49
C ASP A 80 -13.19 -12.02 -1.80
N ARG A 81 -13.12 -12.51 -0.58
CA ARG A 81 -14.28 -12.91 0.20
C ARG A 81 -15.23 -11.73 0.47
N TYR A 82 -14.68 -10.55 0.73
CA TYR A 82 -15.46 -9.37 1.03
C TYR A 82 -15.67 -8.46 -0.18
N HIS A 83 -15.38 -8.97 -1.36
CA HIS A 83 -15.62 -8.30 -2.66
C HIS A 83 -14.91 -6.94 -2.77
N CYS A 84 -13.73 -6.81 -2.17
CA CYS A 84 -12.89 -5.64 -2.29
C CYS A 84 -12.10 -5.70 -3.60
N THR A 85 -12.80 -5.68 -4.73
CA THR A 85 -12.24 -5.96 -6.04
C THR A 85 -11.14 -5.01 -6.44
N PHE A 86 -11.33 -3.70 -6.20
CA PHE A 86 -10.31 -2.71 -6.54
C PHE A 86 -9.04 -2.92 -5.70
N LEU A 87 -9.20 -3.09 -4.39
CA LEU A 87 -8.05 -3.31 -3.50
C LEU A 87 -7.32 -4.61 -3.83
N ALA A 88 -8.05 -5.66 -4.19
CA ALA A 88 -7.46 -6.93 -4.61
C ALA A 88 -6.61 -6.75 -5.87
N THR A 89 -7.13 -6.05 -6.88
CA THR A 89 -6.43 -5.77 -8.12
C THR A 89 -5.22 -4.86 -7.87
N PHE A 90 -5.37 -3.86 -7.03
CA PHE A 90 -4.30 -2.97 -6.64
C PHE A 90 -3.16 -3.74 -5.95
N ALA A 91 -3.48 -4.60 -4.99
CA ALA A 91 -2.47 -5.41 -4.30
C ALA A 91 -1.75 -6.35 -5.27
N ALA A 92 -2.49 -6.97 -6.18
CA ALA A 92 -1.93 -7.86 -7.21
C ALA A 92 -0.95 -7.09 -8.12
N ALA A 93 -1.30 -5.88 -8.51
CA ALA A 93 -0.42 -5.02 -9.31
C ALA A 93 0.85 -4.66 -8.54
N CYS A 94 0.74 -4.41 -7.24
CA CYS A 94 1.89 -4.13 -6.38
C CYS A 94 2.82 -5.34 -6.29
N ARG A 95 2.27 -6.56 -6.37
CA ARG A 95 3.06 -7.81 -6.42
C ARG A 95 3.55 -8.14 -7.84
N LYS A 96 3.35 -7.25 -8.80
CA LYS A 96 3.74 -7.41 -10.20
C LYS A 96 3.02 -8.52 -10.97
N GLU A 97 1.79 -8.81 -10.62
CA GLU A 97 0.98 -9.71 -11.43
C GLU A 97 0.58 -8.99 -12.72
N THR A 98 0.96 -9.57 -13.85
CA THR A 98 0.85 -8.94 -15.17
C THR A 98 -0.58 -8.53 -15.52
N ALA A 99 -1.54 -9.38 -15.26
CA ALA A 99 -2.95 -9.10 -15.56
C ALA A 99 -3.47 -7.88 -14.80
N ALA A 100 -3.05 -7.73 -13.52
CA ALA A 100 -3.46 -6.61 -12.70
C ALA A 100 -2.82 -5.31 -13.17
N ILE A 101 -1.53 -5.34 -13.52
CA ILE A 101 -0.83 -4.18 -14.08
C ILE A 101 -1.50 -3.74 -15.37
N GLN A 102 -1.84 -4.69 -16.23
CA GLN A 102 -2.49 -4.41 -17.50
C GLN A 102 -3.87 -3.78 -17.28
N TRP A 103 -4.59 -4.23 -16.26
CA TRP A 103 -5.90 -3.65 -15.93
C TRP A 103 -5.79 -2.15 -15.64
N PHE A 104 -4.80 -1.74 -14.85
CA PHE A 104 -4.58 -0.32 -14.55
C PHE A 104 -4.19 0.48 -15.80
N ALA A 105 -3.38 -0.09 -16.66
CA ALA A 105 -3.00 0.53 -17.94
C ALA A 105 -4.20 0.69 -18.87
N ASP A 106 -5.03 -0.34 -18.97
CA ASP A 106 -6.21 -0.34 -19.84
C ASP A 106 -7.27 0.69 -19.40
N HIS A 107 -7.33 0.96 -18.10
CA HIS A 107 -8.27 1.94 -17.53
C HIS A 107 -7.66 3.33 -17.41
N ASP A 108 -6.43 3.53 -17.87
CA ASP A 108 -5.71 4.81 -17.86
C ASP A 108 -5.64 5.44 -16.46
N LEU A 109 -5.46 4.61 -15.44
CA LEU A 109 -5.39 5.05 -14.04
C LEU A 109 -3.94 5.40 -13.67
N ARG A 110 -3.42 6.48 -14.28
CA ARG A 110 -2.01 6.88 -14.22
C ARG A 110 -1.52 7.14 -12.81
N LEU A 111 -2.33 7.83 -11.99
CA LEU A 111 -1.95 8.14 -10.62
C LEU A 111 -1.79 6.87 -9.80
N PHE A 112 -2.70 5.90 -9.96
CA PHE A 112 -2.57 4.61 -9.29
C PHE A 112 -1.36 3.83 -9.78
N ILE A 113 -1.03 3.93 -11.06
CA ILE A 113 0.19 3.30 -11.59
C ILE A 113 1.43 3.88 -10.91
N MET A 114 1.46 5.20 -10.70
CA MET A 114 2.57 5.85 -9.98
C MET A 114 2.66 5.35 -8.53
N ILE A 115 1.53 5.21 -7.86
CA ILE A 115 1.47 4.70 -6.49
C ILE A 115 1.94 3.24 -6.45
N ILE A 116 1.47 2.41 -7.37
CA ILE A 116 1.86 1.00 -7.49
C ILE A 116 3.36 0.87 -7.69
N ASN A 117 3.93 1.68 -8.57
CA ASN A 117 5.37 1.67 -8.84
C ASN A 117 6.17 2.07 -7.61
N GLU A 118 5.71 3.04 -6.84
CA GLU A 118 6.38 3.44 -5.60
C GLU A 118 6.31 2.34 -4.54
N ILE A 119 5.16 1.72 -4.38
CA ILE A 119 5.01 0.60 -3.45
C ILE A 119 5.93 -0.55 -3.87
N HIS A 120 6.00 -0.84 -5.16
CA HIS A 120 6.88 -1.88 -5.66
C HIS A 120 8.34 -1.56 -5.36
N HIS A 121 8.73 -0.29 -5.49
CA HIS A 121 10.07 0.18 -5.14
C HIS A 121 10.36 -0.04 -3.65
N ILE A 122 9.40 0.26 -2.78
CA ILE A 122 9.52 0.03 -1.34
C ILE A 122 9.74 -1.46 -1.05
N LEU A 123 8.98 -2.34 -1.69
CA LEU A 123 9.10 -3.79 -1.50
C LEU A 123 10.47 -4.31 -1.96
N LEU A 124 10.96 -3.82 -3.09
CA LEU A 124 12.29 -4.18 -3.58
C LEU A 124 13.38 -3.74 -2.62
N TYR A 125 13.28 -2.51 -2.10
CA TYR A 125 14.25 -1.97 -1.16
C TYR A 125 14.29 -2.79 0.12
N GLN A 126 13.13 -3.15 0.67
CA GLN A 126 13.04 -3.98 1.87
C GLN A 126 13.65 -5.35 1.65
N SER A 127 13.38 -5.98 0.52
CA SER A 127 13.93 -7.28 0.15
C SER A 127 15.45 -7.22 -0.02
N TRP A 128 15.94 -6.16 -0.68
CA TRP A 128 17.36 -5.96 -0.92
C TRP A 128 18.13 -5.72 0.38
N ASP A 129 17.56 -4.92 1.27
CA ASP A 129 18.15 -4.60 2.58
C ASP A 129 18.31 -5.87 3.42
N ALA A 130 17.28 -6.72 3.45
CA ALA A 130 17.32 -7.99 4.15
C ALA A 130 18.39 -8.92 3.58
N SER A 131 18.51 -8.99 2.23
CA SER A 131 19.52 -9.79 1.54
C SER A 131 20.93 -9.28 1.84
N ASP A 132 21.13 -7.97 1.82
CA ASP A 132 22.40 -7.33 2.11
C ASP A 132 22.85 -7.57 3.55
N PHE A 133 21.91 -7.51 4.48
CA PHE A 133 22.14 -7.81 5.88
C PHE A 133 22.63 -9.24 6.07
N HIS A 134 22.06 -10.20 5.36
CA HIS A 134 22.50 -11.59 5.38
C HIS A 134 23.92 -11.76 4.84
N LYS A 135 24.26 -11.08 3.75
CA LYS A 135 25.61 -11.09 3.18
C LYS A 135 26.62 -10.52 4.15
N PHE A 136 26.27 -9.45 4.83
CA PHE A 136 27.14 -8.80 5.79
C PHE A 136 27.47 -9.70 6.99
N ARG A 137 26.52 -10.49 7.45
CA ARG A 137 26.71 -11.42 8.57
C ARG A 137 27.58 -12.63 8.24
N ARG A 138 27.70 -12.98 6.96
CA ARG A 138 28.48 -14.12 6.51
C ARG A 138 29.95 -13.77 6.28
N SER A 139 30.28 -12.53 6.22
CA SER A 139 31.65 -12.06 6.08
C SER A 139 32.24 -11.71 7.44
#